data_c8c187497ea78d15a60ea20002fa2ff9
#
_entry.id   c8c187497ea78d15a60ea20002fa2ff9
#
_cell.length_a   1.000
_cell.length_b   1.000
_cell.length_c   1.000
_cell.angle_alpha   90.00
_cell.angle_beta   90.00
_cell.angle_gamma   90.00
#
_symmetry.space_group_name_H-M   'P 1'
#
loop_
_entity.id
_entity.type
_entity.pdbx_description
1 polymer ?
#
loop_
_entity_poly.entity_id
_entity_poly.type
_entity_poly.pdbx_seq_one_letter_code
_entity_poly.pdbx_strand_id
1 'polypeptide(L)'
;YDKGWDAVRAERLKRQVELGIMPAGTQLAERMWFVPDPIVLAPASRALLGKKMELYAGMMENMDFHIGRLIDHLKKIGEYENTIFVVFGDNGAEGSDLFQMISGSPGSRDFLYA
;
A
#
# COMPACT_ATOMS: atom_id res chain seq x y z
N TYR A 1 2.50 -10.32 -6.64
CA TYR A 1 3.43 -10.16 -5.49
C TYR A 1 4.28 -11.40 -5.22
N ASP A 2 4.09 -12.48 -5.99
CA ASP A 2 4.81 -13.77 -5.82
C ASP A 2 6.32 -13.67 -5.96
N LYS A 3 6.80 -12.68 -6.73
CA LYS A 3 8.23 -12.36 -6.89
C LYS A 3 8.88 -11.69 -5.67
N GLY A 4 8.10 -11.43 -4.62
CA GLY A 4 8.54 -10.78 -3.40
C GLY A 4 8.52 -9.25 -3.44
N TRP A 5 8.52 -8.66 -2.25
CA TRP A 5 8.39 -7.19 -2.11
C TRP A 5 9.59 -6.40 -2.58
N ASP A 6 10.80 -6.96 -2.56
CA ASP A 6 11.98 -6.23 -3.05
C ASP A 6 11.91 -6.03 -4.57
N ALA A 7 11.48 -7.05 -5.32
CA ALA A 7 11.25 -6.93 -6.75
C ALA A 7 10.13 -5.92 -7.08
N VAL A 8 9.05 -5.97 -6.32
CA VAL A 8 7.91 -5.03 -6.46
C VAL A 8 8.36 -3.59 -6.16
N ARG A 9 9.18 -3.37 -5.11
CA ARG A 9 9.73 -2.05 -4.79
C ARG A 9 10.59 -1.50 -5.93
N ALA A 10 11.47 -2.33 -6.48
CA ALA A 10 12.35 -1.93 -7.58
C ALA A 10 11.56 -1.54 -8.84
N GLU A 11 10.56 -2.33 -9.21
CA GLU A 11 9.69 -2.03 -10.35
C GLU A 11 8.86 -0.77 -10.14
N ARG A 12 8.36 -0.57 -8.92
CA ARG A 12 7.62 0.64 -8.57
C ARG A 12 8.48 1.88 -8.70
N LEU A 13 9.72 1.86 -8.16
CA LEU A 13 10.64 2.99 -8.31
C LEU A 13 10.96 3.25 -9.79
N LYS A 14 11.26 2.21 -10.56
CA LYS A 14 11.49 2.35 -12.01
C LYS A 14 10.31 3.08 -12.67
N ARG A 15 9.08 2.63 -12.39
CA ARG A 15 7.89 3.25 -12.96
C ARG A 15 7.68 4.71 -12.49
N GLN A 16 7.98 5.02 -11.24
CA GLN A 16 7.90 6.39 -10.72
C GLN A 16 8.90 7.33 -11.39
N VAL A 17 10.11 6.85 -11.69
CA VAL A 17 11.11 7.61 -12.45
C VAL A 17 10.65 7.82 -13.90
N GLU A 18 10.14 6.79 -14.55
CA GLU A 18 9.60 6.89 -15.92
C GLU A 18 8.45 7.90 -16.03
N LEU A 19 7.63 8.00 -14.99
CA LEU A 19 6.50 8.94 -14.91
C LEU A 19 6.92 10.36 -14.47
N GLY A 20 8.19 10.57 -14.14
CA GLY A 20 8.68 11.86 -13.64
C GLY A 20 8.25 12.20 -12.21
N ILE A 21 7.67 11.24 -11.47
CA ILE A 21 7.29 11.39 -10.05
C ILE A 21 8.54 11.43 -9.16
N MET A 22 9.55 10.65 -9.52
CA MET A 22 10.83 10.60 -8.82
C MET A 22 11.96 11.04 -9.75
N PRO A 23 12.96 11.78 -9.25
CA PRO A 23 14.13 12.19 -10.03
C PRO A 23 14.89 10.99 -10.60
N ALA A 24 15.47 11.14 -11.78
CA ALA A 24 16.40 10.16 -12.33
C ALA A 24 17.59 9.96 -11.37
N GLY A 25 18.00 8.72 -11.17
CA GLY A 25 19.07 8.37 -10.24
C GLY A 25 18.62 8.18 -8.78
N THR A 26 17.34 8.35 -8.47
CA THR A 26 16.80 7.98 -7.15
C THR A 26 17.08 6.51 -6.86
N GLN A 27 17.61 6.24 -5.69
CA GLN A 27 17.90 4.88 -5.21
C GLN A 27 16.89 4.45 -4.16
N LEU A 28 16.58 3.16 -4.13
CA LEU A 28 15.79 2.59 -3.05
C LEU A 28 16.57 2.67 -1.73
N ALA A 29 15.90 3.06 -0.66
CA ALA A 29 16.43 2.86 0.68
C ALA A 29 16.63 1.36 0.94
N GLU A 30 17.61 1.05 1.76
CA GLU A 30 17.81 -0.32 2.22
C GLU A 30 16.55 -0.84 2.92
N ARG A 31 16.36 -2.16 2.84
CA ARG A 31 15.28 -2.82 3.58
C ARG A 31 15.53 -2.67 5.08
N MET A 32 14.51 -2.27 5.81
CA MET A 32 14.62 -2.17 7.27
C MET A 32 14.96 -3.54 7.88
N TRP A 33 15.81 -3.53 8.87
CA TRP A 33 16.36 -4.75 9.49
C TRP A 33 15.31 -5.72 10.04
N PHE A 34 14.15 -5.23 10.43
CA PHE A 34 13.03 -6.04 10.95
C PHE A 34 12.08 -6.57 9.86
N VAL A 35 12.28 -6.17 8.60
CA VAL A 35 11.52 -6.71 7.46
C VAL A 35 12.27 -7.92 6.93
N PRO A 36 11.73 -9.14 7.08
CA PRO A 36 12.44 -10.35 6.69
C PRO A 36 12.64 -10.41 5.17
N ASP A 37 13.71 -11.06 4.77
CA ASP A 37 13.89 -11.43 3.38
C ASP A 37 12.82 -12.44 2.99
N PRO A 38 12.11 -12.27 1.85
CA PRO A 38 11.14 -13.24 1.38
C PRO A 38 11.68 -14.67 1.27
N ILE A 39 12.97 -14.80 0.97
CA ILE A 39 13.62 -16.11 0.76
C ILE A 39 13.74 -16.94 2.05
N VAL A 40 13.81 -16.27 3.21
CA VAL A 40 13.94 -16.97 4.50
C VAL A 40 12.58 -17.37 5.09
N LEU A 41 11.49 -16.92 4.48
CA LEU A 41 10.15 -17.24 4.95
C LEU A 41 9.71 -18.63 4.45
N ALA A 42 8.98 -19.35 5.31
CA ALA A 42 8.31 -20.58 4.89
C ALA A 42 7.37 -20.29 3.70
N PRO A 43 7.22 -21.23 2.76
CA PRO A 43 6.40 -21.02 1.55
C PRO A 43 4.98 -20.55 1.85
N ALA A 44 4.33 -21.12 2.86
CA ALA A 44 2.98 -20.73 3.29
C ALA A 44 2.92 -19.28 3.81
N SER A 45 3.90 -18.87 4.62
CA SER A 45 3.98 -17.50 5.12
C SER A 45 4.20 -16.50 4.00
N ARG A 46 5.07 -16.83 3.04
CA ARG A 46 5.33 -16.01 1.86
C ARG A 46 4.06 -15.83 1.03
N ALA A 47 3.34 -16.92 0.76
CA ALA A 47 2.09 -16.89 0.02
C ALA A 47 1.02 -16.02 0.73
N LEU A 48 0.91 -16.16 2.05
CA LEU A 48 -0.02 -15.36 2.85
C LEU A 48 0.32 -13.86 2.79
N LEU A 49 1.60 -13.51 2.97
CA LEU A 49 2.03 -12.11 2.90
C LEU A 49 1.88 -11.53 1.50
N GLY A 50 2.19 -12.30 0.45
CA GLY A 50 1.92 -11.93 -0.93
C GLY A 50 0.44 -11.62 -1.15
N LYS A 51 -0.45 -12.46 -0.61
CA LYS A 51 -1.91 -12.27 -0.71
C LYS A 51 -2.40 -11.03 0.05
N LYS A 52 -1.86 -10.77 1.24
CA LYS A 52 -2.14 -9.52 1.96
C LYS A 52 -1.74 -8.28 1.15
N MET A 53 -0.57 -8.31 0.51
CA MET A 53 -0.11 -7.22 -0.35
C MET A 53 -0.96 -7.03 -1.60
N GLU A 54 -1.46 -8.11 -2.21
CA GLU A 54 -2.41 -8.03 -3.32
C GLU A 54 -3.71 -7.35 -2.91
N LEU A 55 -4.27 -7.75 -1.77
CA LEU A 55 -5.51 -7.15 -1.25
C LEU A 55 -5.31 -5.66 -0.96
N TYR A 56 -4.20 -5.31 -0.32
CA TYR A 56 -3.88 -3.90 -0.06
C TYR A 56 -3.74 -3.11 -1.37
N ALA A 57 -3.04 -3.64 -2.36
CA ALA A 57 -2.91 -3.00 -3.67
C ALA A 57 -4.27 -2.84 -4.37
N GLY A 58 -5.13 -3.86 -4.30
CA GLY A 58 -6.49 -3.77 -4.83
C GLY A 58 -7.35 -2.71 -4.15
N MET A 59 -7.19 -2.50 -2.85
CA MET A 59 -7.86 -1.40 -2.13
C MET A 59 -7.39 -0.03 -2.63
N MET A 60 -6.08 0.15 -2.85
CA MET A 60 -5.52 1.38 -3.39
C MET A 60 -6.01 1.65 -4.82
N GLU A 61 -6.04 0.63 -5.67
CA GLU A 61 -6.55 0.73 -7.03
C GLU A 61 -8.05 1.10 -7.05
N ASN A 62 -8.84 0.50 -6.16
CA ASN A 62 -10.26 0.84 -6.00
C ASN A 62 -10.46 2.30 -5.57
N MET A 63 -9.65 2.78 -4.61
CA MET A 63 -9.67 4.18 -4.19
C MET A 63 -9.35 5.11 -5.36
N ASP A 64 -8.30 4.85 -6.12
CA ASP A 64 -7.89 5.64 -7.29
C ASP A 64 -9.01 5.69 -8.35
N PHE A 65 -9.64 4.55 -8.63
CA PHE A 65 -10.79 4.48 -9.53
C PHE A 65 -11.93 5.40 -9.08
N HIS A 66 -12.26 5.43 -7.79
CA HIS A 66 -13.33 6.29 -7.28
C HIS A 66 -12.95 7.77 -7.24
N ILE A 67 -11.68 8.11 -7.03
CA ILE A 67 -11.17 9.48 -7.19
C ILE A 67 -11.35 9.91 -8.65
N GLY A 68 -11.02 9.05 -9.61
CA GLY A 68 -11.26 9.31 -11.03
C GLY A 68 -12.73 9.64 -11.34
N ARG A 69 -13.66 8.87 -10.77
CA ARG A 69 -15.11 9.14 -10.92
C ARG A 69 -15.52 10.51 -10.35
N LEU A 70 -14.95 10.91 -9.21
CA LEU A 70 -15.18 12.24 -8.64
C LEU A 70 -14.67 13.34 -9.57
N ILE A 71 -13.47 13.18 -10.11
CA ILE A 71 -12.87 14.11 -11.07
C ILE A 71 -13.76 14.24 -12.32
N ASP A 72 -14.22 13.13 -12.86
CA ASP A 72 -15.11 13.14 -14.03
C ASP A 72 -16.44 13.83 -13.75
N HIS A 73 -16.98 13.64 -12.55
CA HIS A 73 -18.19 14.35 -12.12
C HIS A 73 -17.96 15.87 -12.06
N LEU A 74 -16.86 16.32 -11.45
CA LEU A 74 -16.51 17.74 -11.37
C LEU A 74 -16.31 18.36 -12.75
N LYS A 75 -15.67 17.65 -13.66
CA LYS A 75 -15.56 18.09 -15.07
C LYS A 75 -16.93 18.23 -15.73
N LYS A 76 -17.83 17.27 -15.49
CA LYS A 76 -19.18 17.28 -16.08
C LYS A 76 -20.03 18.47 -15.60
N ILE A 77 -19.88 18.88 -14.34
CA ILE A 77 -20.63 20.03 -13.79
C ILE A 77 -19.88 21.37 -13.94
N GLY A 78 -18.68 21.37 -14.54
CA GLY A 78 -17.91 22.58 -14.81
C GLY A 78 -17.11 23.12 -13.62
N GLU A 79 -17.00 22.36 -12.53
CA GLU A 79 -16.35 22.83 -11.29
C GLU A 79 -14.89 22.33 -11.14
N TYR A 80 -14.39 21.56 -12.12
CA TYR A 80 -13.06 20.97 -12.02
C TYR A 80 -11.95 22.04 -11.88
N GLU A 81 -11.98 23.09 -12.72
CA GLU A 81 -10.97 24.16 -12.72
C GLU A 81 -11.06 25.06 -11.46
N ASN A 82 -12.17 24.98 -10.73
CA ASN A 82 -12.41 25.70 -9.47
C ASN A 82 -12.22 24.81 -8.23
N THR A 83 -11.64 23.63 -8.40
CA THR A 83 -11.46 22.65 -7.32
C THR A 83 -9.98 22.38 -7.07
N ILE A 84 -9.57 22.42 -5.80
CA ILE A 84 -8.24 22.01 -5.37
C ILE A 84 -8.34 20.59 -4.81
N PHE A 85 -7.50 19.68 -5.32
CA PHE A 85 -7.38 18.33 -4.81
C PHE A 85 -6.19 18.24 -3.85
N VAL A 86 -6.45 17.78 -2.63
CA VAL A 86 -5.40 17.52 -1.65
C VAL A 86 -5.48 16.04 -1.27
N VAL A 87 -4.42 15.29 -1.54
CA VAL A 87 -4.32 13.86 -1.23
C VAL A 87 -3.09 13.64 -0.35
N PHE A 88 -3.31 13.16 0.85
CA PHE A 88 -2.23 12.86 1.80
C PHE A 88 -2.63 11.72 2.72
N GLY A 89 -1.64 11.01 3.27
CA GLY A 89 -1.86 10.10 4.40
C GLY A 89 -1.80 10.89 5.71
N ASP A 90 -2.59 10.50 6.68
CA ASP A 90 -2.58 11.08 8.02
C ASP A 90 -1.33 10.66 8.82
N ASN A 91 -0.74 9.54 8.44
CA ASN A 91 0.50 8.97 9.02
C ASN A 91 1.27 8.19 7.96
N GLY A 92 2.44 7.69 8.33
CA GLY A 92 3.20 6.75 7.52
C GLY A 92 2.58 5.34 7.51
N ALA A 93 3.23 4.43 6.80
CA ALA A 93 2.79 3.03 6.77
C ALA A 93 2.78 2.44 8.18
N GLU A 94 1.64 1.84 8.56
CA GLU A 94 1.51 1.14 9.83
C GLU A 94 2.27 -0.18 9.77
N GLY A 95 3.28 -0.32 10.64
CA GLY A 95 4.13 -1.51 10.74
C GLY A 95 3.81 -2.39 11.93
N SER A 96 2.81 -2.03 12.75
CA SER A 96 2.40 -2.82 13.91
C SER A 96 1.71 -4.11 13.50
N ASP A 97 1.99 -5.18 14.20
CA ASP A 97 1.17 -6.39 14.13
C ASP A 97 -0.10 -6.18 14.96
N LEU A 98 -1.12 -5.64 14.31
CA LEU A 98 -2.40 -5.36 14.93
C LEU A 98 -3.01 -6.61 15.59
N PHE A 99 -2.74 -7.79 15.03
CA PHE A 99 -3.20 -9.05 15.59
C PHE A 99 -2.53 -9.33 16.95
N GLN A 100 -1.23 -9.10 17.09
CA GLN A 100 -0.54 -9.23 18.37
C GLN A 100 -0.98 -8.17 19.38
N MET A 101 -1.20 -6.94 18.94
CA MET A 101 -1.69 -5.86 19.81
C MET A 101 -3.08 -6.17 20.36
N ILE A 102 -3.98 -6.68 19.52
CA ILE A 102 -5.35 -6.99 19.90
C ILE A 102 -5.42 -8.33 20.67
N SER A 103 -4.67 -9.36 20.29
CA SER A 103 -4.72 -10.66 20.94
C SER A 103 -4.17 -10.66 22.37
N GLY A 104 -3.38 -9.65 22.74
CA GLY A 104 -2.91 -9.45 24.12
C GLY A 104 -3.93 -8.80 25.06
N SER A 105 -5.05 -8.31 24.57
CA SER A 105 -6.07 -7.63 25.38
C SER A 105 -7.23 -8.59 25.75
N PRO A 106 -7.67 -8.61 27.03
CA PRO A 106 -8.89 -9.34 27.39
C PRO A 106 -10.09 -8.85 26.56
N GLY A 107 -10.81 -9.73 25.90
CA GLY A 107 -11.96 -9.40 25.04
C GLY A 107 -11.65 -9.19 23.56
N SER A 108 -10.38 -9.18 23.16
CA SER A 108 -9.98 -8.95 21.76
C SER A 108 -10.37 -10.10 20.81
N ARG A 109 -10.51 -11.30 21.34
CA ARG A 109 -10.95 -12.47 20.54
C ARG A 109 -12.38 -12.32 20.04
N ASP A 110 -13.25 -11.73 20.84
CA ASP A 110 -14.68 -11.58 20.52
C ASP A 110 -14.88 -10.54 19.40
N PHE A 111 -14.01 -9.53 19.33
CA PHE A 111 -14.05 -8.52 18.28
C PHE A 111 -13.59 -9.04 16.90
N LEU A 112 -12.71 -10.04 16.87
CA LEU A 112 -12.19 -10.59 15.62
C LEU A 112 -13.11 -11.64 14.98
N TYR A 113 -14.09 -12.16 15.73
CA TYR A 113 -15.00 -13.21 15.30
C TYR A 113 -16.49 -12.79 15.33
N ALA A 114 -16.79 -11.55 15.68
CA ALA A 114 -18.11 -10.94 15.58
C ALA A 114 -18.37 -10.32 14.21
#